data_15f954159c3ddde015c0d90152c45978
#
_entry.id   15f954159c3ddde015c0d90152c45978
#
_cell.length_a   1.000
_cell.length_b   1.000
_cell.length_c   1.000
_cell.angle_alpha   90.00
_cell.angle_beta   90.00
_cell.angle_gamma   90.00
#
_symmetry.space_group_name_H-M   'P 1'
#
loop_
_entity.id
_entity.type
_entity.pdbx_description
1 polymer ?
#
loop_
_entity_poly.entity_id
_entity_poly.type
_entity_poly.pdbx_seq_one_letter_code
_entity_poly.pdbx_strand_id
1 'polypeptide(L)'
;MPVILSVLGAVVMPHNLFLHSEIIQSRQWNLEDSSVIEQQLKYEFKDTLFSMIIGWAINSAMILMAAATLYQNGSGKQVDDLTVAGKMLSPLLGNAATVVFALALLLAGISSSITAGMAGGTIFSGIFNQPYDIKTKETKRGVLLTMIPAAVIILFIRQPFEGLVYSQMLLAVQLPVTIFTQIYLTA
;
A
#
# COMPACT_ATOMS: atom_id res chain seq x y z
N MET A 1 -3.43 7.66 19.94
CA MET A 1 -2.09 7.44 19.38
C MET A 1 -2.01 6.23 18.42
N PRO A 2 -2.46 5.00 18.75
CA PRO A 2 -2.36 3.85 17.83
C PRO A 2 -2.97 4.10 16.46
N VAL A 3 -4.17 4.65 16.40
CA VAL A 3 -4.90 4.93 15.15
C VAL A 3 -4.16 5.91 14.24
N ILE A 4 -3.56 6.97 14.81
CA ILE A 4 -2.80 7.96 14.03
C ILE A 4 -1.57 7.30 13.38
N LEU A 5 -0.86 6.46 14.14
CA LEU A 5 0.29 5.71 13.62
C LEU A 5 -0.13 4.72 12.53
N SER A 6 -1.26 4.02 12.70
CA SER A 6 -1.74 3.10 11.68
C SER A 6 -2.15 3.82 10.40
N VAL A 7 -2.77 4.99 10.48
CA VAL A 7 -3.10 5.81 9.30
C VAL A 7 -1.83 6.26 8.57
N LEU A 8 -0.80 6.71 9.30
CA LEU A 8 0.48 7.07 8.69
C LEU A 8 1.13 5.89 7.96
N GLY A 9 1.16 4.71 8.57
CA GLY A 9 1.69 3.49 7.95
C GLY A 9 0.88 3.02 6.75
N ALA A 10 -0.43 3.23 6.77
CA ALA A 10 -1.30 2.88 5.65
C ALA A 10 -1.10 3.79 4.43
N VAL A 11 -0.83 5.08 4.66
CA VAL A 11 -0.65 6.07 3.57
C VAL A 11 0.71 5.91 2.90
N VAL A 12 1.77 5.71 3.68
CA VAL A 12 3.14 5.60 3.15
C VAL A 12 3.73 4.25 3.52
N MET A 13 3.71 3.33 2.59
CA MET A 13 4.26 1.98 2.77
C MET A 13 5.74 1.96 2.36
N PRO A 14 6.69 1.72 3.29
CA PRO A 14 8.13 1.76 2.99
C PRO A 14 8.56 0.86 1.83
N HIS A 15 7.99 -0.33 1.75
CA HIS A 15 8.31 -1.30 0.68
C HIS A 15 7.88 -0.84 -0.71
N ASN A 16 6.84 0.00 -0.82
CA ASN A 16 6.40 0.55 -2.10
C ASN A 16 7.39 1.56 -2.68
N LEU A 17 8.20 2.22 -1.86
CA LEU A 17 9.26 3.11 -2.33
C LEU A 17 10.31 2.34 -3.14
N PHE A 18 10.73 1.17 -2.64
CA PHE A 18 11.67 0.31 -3.37
C PHE A 18 11.05 -0.28 -4.63
N LEU A 19 9.80 -0.73 -4.55
CA LEU A 19 9.08 -1.27 -5.70
C LEU A 19 8.90 -0.20 -6.78
N HIS A 20 8.60 1.04 -6.41
CA HIS A 20 8.44 2.14 -7.36
C HIS A 20 9.73 2.40 -8.14
N SER A 21 10.88 2.42 -7.46
CA SER A 21 12.18 2.56 -8.11
C SER A 21 12.45 1.45 -9.14
N GLU A 22 12.10 0.21 -8.82
CA GLU A 22 12.26 -0.93 -9.72
C GLU A 22 11.34 -0.82 -10.95
N ILE A 23 10.09 -0.42 -10.75
CA ILE A 23 9.12 -0.23 -11.84
C ILE A 23 9.59 0.85 -12.81
N ILE A 24 10.18 1.94 -12.30
CA ILE A 24 10.74 2.99 -13.16
C ILE A 24 11.90 2.44 -13.99
N GLN A 25 12.81 1.69 -13.38
CA GLN A 25 13.94 1.09 -14.08
C GLN A 25 13.50 0.09 -15.17
N SER A 26 12.41 -0.64 -14.95
CA SER A 26 11.87 -1.60 -15.91
C SER A 26 11.33 -0.95 -17.19
N ARG A 27 11.11 0.36 -17.20
CA ARG A 27 10.66 1.12 -18.39
C ARG A 27 11.72 1.27 -19.48
N GLN A 28 12.97 0.89 -19.20
CA GLN A 28 14.09 0.87 -20.17
C GLN A 28 14.26 2.19 -20.95
N TRP A 29 14.33 3.29 -20.24
CA TRP A 29 14.56 4.59 -20.86
C TRP A 29 15.91 4.66 -21.58
N ASN A 30 15.97 5.36 -22.70
CA ASN A 30 17.24 5.70 -23.31
C ASN A 30 17.98 6.73 -22.44
N LEU A 31 18.95 6.26 -21.65
CA LEU A 31 19.73 7.09 -20.74
C LEU A 31 20.89 7.83 -21.42
N GLU A 32 21.13 7.59 -22.73
CA GLU A 32 22.17 8.26 -23.49
C GLU A 32 21.73 9.64 -24.02
N ASP A 33 20.41 9.87 -24.12
CA ASP A 33 19.84 11.12 -24.62
C ASP A 33 19.23 11.94 -23.49
N SER A 34 19.89 13.04 -23.13
CA SER A 34 19.45 13.95 -22.06
C SER A 34 18.06 14.55 -22.31
N SER A 35 17.67 14.75 -23.58
CA SER A 35 16.36 15.29 -23.93
C SER A 35 15.25 14.30 -23.64
N VAL A 36 15.49 13.02 -23.88
CA VAL A 36 14.58 11.92 -23.56
C VAL A 36 14.42 11.78 -22.06
N ILE A 37 15.52 11.83 -21.32
CA ILE A 37 15.49 11.76 -19.84
C ILE A 37 14.62 12.91 -19.26
N GLU A 38 14.88 14.14 -19.69
CA GLU A 38 14.12 15.31 -19.19
C GLU A 38 12.63 15.20 -19.51
N GLN A 39 12.29 14.74 -20.70
CA GLN A 39 10.92 14.54 -21.10
C GLN A 39 10.23 13.44 -20.29
N GLN A 40 10.89 12.31 -20.07
CA GLN A 40 10.37 11.20 -19.28
C GLN A 40 10.19 11.56 -17.81
N LEU A 41 11.14 12.30 -17.23
CA LEU A 41 11.00 12.80 -15.85
C LEU A 41 9.79 13.74 -15.70
N LYS A 42 9.52 14.58 -16.70
CA LYS A 42 8.31 15.45 -16.68
C LYS A 42 7.02 14.62 -16.76
N TYR A 43 7.00 13.55 -17.55
CA TYR A 43 5.83 12.66 -17.61
C TYR A 43 5.65 11.89 -16.31
N GLU A 44 6.72 11.35 -15.74
CA GLU A 44 6.69 10.63 -14.47
C GLU A 44 6.22 11.52 -13.32
N PHE A 45 6.70 12.76 -13.28
CA PHE A 45 6.23 13.74 -12.29
C PHE A 45 4.73 14.01 -12.41
N LYS A 46 4.22 14.21 -13.65
CA LYS A 46 2.79 14.46 -13.89
C LYS A 46 1.94 13.24 -13.53
N ASP A 47 2.38 12.04 -13.90
CA ASP A 47 1.69 10.78 -13.61
C ASP A 47 1.60 10.56 -12.10
N THR A 48 2.72 10.70 -11.40
CA THR A 48 2.78 10.57 -9.94
C THR A 48 1.92 11.62 -9.25
N LEU A 49 2.02 12.88 -9.66
CA LEU A 49 1.23 13.98 -9.08
C LEU A 49 -0.27 13.74 -9.25
N PHE A 50 -0.70 13.35 -10.45
CA PHE A 50 -2.10 13.07 -10.74
C PHE A 50 -2.63 11.88 -9.93
N SER A 51 -1.88 10.80 -9.88
CA SER A 51 -2.22 9.61 -9.10
C SER A 51 -2.30 9.91 -7.61
N MET A 52 -1.37 10.71 -7.08
CA MET A 52 -1.36 11.11 -5.67
C MET A 52 -2.54 12.03 -5.32
N ILE A 53 -2.92 12.96 -6.21
CA ILE A 53 -4.08 13.83 -5.99
C ILE A 53 -5.37 13.00 -5.94
N ILE A 54 -5.53 12.05 -6.87
CA ILE A 54 -6.70 11.15 -6.87
C ILE A 54 -6.74 10.30 -5.60
N GLY A 55 -5.62 9.68 -5.23
CA GLY A 55 -5.52 8.89 -4.01
C GLY A 55 -5.82 9.70 -2.76
N TRP A 56 -5.28 10.90 -2.67
CA TRP A 56 -5.57 11.84 -1.58
C TRP A 56 -7.06 12.20 -1.50
N ALA A 57 -7.69 12.53 -2.64
CA ALA A 57 -9.10 12.88 -2.68
C ALA A 57 -10.00 11.74 -2.24
N ILE A 58 -9.74 10.50 -2.71
CA ILE A 58 -10.49 9.30 -2.32
C ILE A 58 -10.33 9.03 -0.84
N ASN A 59 -9.10 9.02 -0.31
CA ASN A 59 -8.84 8.76 1.11
C ASN A 59 -9.48 9.82 1.99
N SER A 60 -9.39 11.10 1.61
CA SER A 60 -10.02 12.20 2.35
C SER A 60 -11.54 12.07 2.35
N ALA A 61 -12.15 11.74 1.22
CA ALA A 61 -13.59 11.51 1.12
C ALA A 61 -14.05 10.36 2.02
N MET A 62 -13.29 9.25 2.07
CA MET A 62 -13.60 8.12 2.94
C MET A 62 -13.51 8.50 4.43
N ILE A 63 -12.50 9.25 4.84
CA ILE A 63 -12.35 9.72 6.23
C ILE A 63 -13.49 10.66 6.62
N LEU A 64 -13.83 11.62 5.74
CA LEU A 64 -14.93 12.55 5.99
C LEU A 64 -16.28 11.84 6.08
N MET A 65 -16.51 10.86 5.21
CA MET A 65 -17.73 10.06 5.24
C MET A 65 -17.83 9.20 6.52
N ALA A 66 -16.75 8.56 6.92
CA ALA A 66 -16.70 7.80 8.17
C ALA A 66 -16.94 8.72 9.38
N ALA A 67 -16.34 9.90 9.41
CA ALA A 67 -16.54 10.89 10.46
C ALA A 67 -18.01 11.36 10.51
N ALA A 68 -18.62 11.68 9.36
CA ALA A 68 -20.00 12.14 9.31
C ALA A 68 -21.00 11.06 9.76
N THR A 69 -20.80 9.81 9.36
CA THR A 69 -21.71 8.72 9.70
C THR A 69 -21.61 8.25 11.15
N LEU A 70 -20.39 8.25 11.72
CA LEU A 70 -20.16 7.79 13.08
C LEU A 70 -20.41 8.87 14.13
N TYR A 71 -20.01 10.11 13.84
CA TYR A 71 -20.12 11.20 14.80
C TYR A 71 -21.56 11.70 14.96
N GLN A 72 -22.33 11.79 13.87
CA GLN A 72 -23.72 12.27 13.91
C GLN A 72 -24.67 11.29 14.61
N ASN A 73 -24.40 9.99 14.58
CA ASN A 73 -25.28 8.99 15.20
C ASN A 73 -25.07 8.80 16.70
N GLY A 74 -24.22 9.61 17.36
CA GLY A 74 -24.02 9.57 18.81
C GLY A 74 -23.48 8.22 19.33
N SER A 75 -23.26 7.29 18.46
CA SER A 75 -22.74 5.98 18.79
C SER A 75 -21.22 6.09 18.80
N GLY A 76 -20.61 6.38 19.93
CA GLY A 76 -19.16 6.23 20.13
C GLY A 76 -18.70 4.77 20.00
N LYS A 77 -19.38 3.98 19.18
CA LYS A 77 -19.01 2.60 18.87
C LYS A 77 -17.76 2.63 17.98
N GLN A 78 -16.69 2.10 18.51
CA GLN A 78 -15.52 1.78 17.71
C GLN A 78 -15.96 0.86 16.57
N VAL A 79 -15.42 1.12 15.37
CA VAL A 79 -15.64 0.24 14.23
C VAL A 79 -14.58 -0.85 14.35
N ASP A 80 -14.95 -1.92 15.01
CA ASP A 80 -14.08 -3.06 15.27
C ASP A 80 -14.23 -4.17 14.20
N ASP A 81 -15.15 -3.95 13.23
CA ASP A 81 -15.46 -4.94 12.20
C ASP A 81 -15.59 -4.29 10.81
N LEU A 82 -14.97 -4.92 9.82
CA LEU A 82 -15.05 -4.54 8.41
C LEU A 82 -16.50 -4.57 7.86
N THR A 83 -17.35 -5.42 8.43
CA THR A 83 -18.77 -5.49 8.06
C THR A 83 -19.50 -4.19 8.41
N VAL A 84 -19.16 -3.59 9.55
CA VAL A 84 -19.71 -2.30 9.97
C VAL A 84 -19.25 -1.19 9.02
N ALA A 85 -17.98 -1.22 8.60
CA ALA A 85 -17.45 -0.29 7.61
C ALA A 85 -18.21 -0.35 6.27
N GLY A 86 -18.56 -1.56 5.80
CA GLY A 86 -19.38 -1.73 4.60
C GLY A 86 -20.79 -1.13 4.73
N LYS A 87 -21.41 -1.25 5.92
CA LYS A 87 -22.75 -0.69 6.18
C LYS A 87 -22.75 0.85 6.21
N MET A 88 -21.63 1.49 6.49
CA MET A 88 -21.51 2.96 6.45
C MET A 88 -21.73 3.56 5.07
N LEU A 89 -21.53 2.78 4.02
CA LEU A 89 -21.78 3.17 2.64
C LEU A 89 -23.28 3.11 2.26
N SER A 90 -24.15 2.56 3.13
CA SER A 90 -25.58 2.42 2.86
C SER A 90 -26.29 3.73 2.51
N PRO A 91 -25.96 4.89 3.09
CA PRO A 91 -26.58 6.15 2.69
C PRO A 91 -26.31 6.55 1.23
N LEU A 92 -25.20 6.09 0.66
CA LEU A 92 -24.78 6.40 -0.71
C LEU A 92 -25.21 5.33 -1.73
N LEU A 93 -25.14 4.06 -1.35
CA LEU A 93 -25.27 2.91 -2.26
C LEU A 93 -26.49 2.03 -1.93
N GLY A 94 -27.27 2.39 -0.91
CA GLY A 94 -28.43 1.62 -0.48
C GLY A 94 -28.08 0.18 -0.08
N ASN A 95 -28.93 -0.76 -0.43
CA ASN A 95 -28.75 -2.18 -0.08
C ASN A 95 -27.53 -2.86 -0.77
N ALA A 96 -27.01 -2.26 -1.83
CA ALA A 96 -25.83 -2.78 -2.54
C ALA A 96 -24.50 -2.42 -1.83
N ALA A 97 -24.51 -1.53 -0.84
CA ALA A 97 -23.31 -1.01 -0.18
C ALA A 97 -22.36 -2.12 0.31
N THR A 98 -22.91 -3.10 1.01
CA THR A 98 -22.11 -4.20 1.58
C THR A 98 -21.47 -5.05 0.49
N VAL A 99 -22.17 -5.33 -0.59
CA VAL A 99 -21.65 -6.15 -1.71
C VAL A 99 -20.56 -5.40 -2.46
N VAL A 100 -20.81 -4.12 -2.78
CA VAL A 100 -19.82 -3.27 -3.48
C VAL A 100 -18.56 -3.11 -2.62
N PHE A 101 -18.71 -2.87 -1.33
CA PHE A 101 -17.58 -2.77 -0.41
C PHE A 101 -16.79 -4.09 -0.32
N ALA A 102 -17.47 -5.23 -0.20
CA ALA A 102 -16.82 -6.54 -0.13
C ALA A 102 -16.02 -6.85 -1.41
N LEU A 103 -16.59 -6.56 -2.59
CA LEU A 103 -15.89 -6.72 -3.86
C LEU A 103 -14.69 -5.79 -3.99
N ALA A 104 -14.84 -4.53 -3.60
CA ALA A 104 -13.74 -3.57 -3.62
C ALA A 104 -12.60 -4.01 -2.67
N LEU A 105 -12.94 -4.48 -1.47
CA LEU A 105 -11.99 -4.98 -0.50
C LEU A 105 -11.25 -6.24 -1.00
N LEU A 106 -11.98 -7.16 -1.65
CA LEU A 106 -11.39 -8.36 -2.25
C LEU A 106 -10.38 -7.99 -3.34
N LEU A 107 -10.76 -7.12 -4.29
CA LEU A 107 -9.90 -6.68 -5.37
C LEU A 107 -8.68 -5.91 -4.84
N ALA A 108 -8.86 -5.03 -3.85
CA ALA A 108 -7.78 -4.32 -3.20
C ALA A 108 -6.82 -5.29 -2.48
N GLY A 109 -7.35 -6.31 -1.80
CA GLY A 109 -6.55 -7.34 -1.13
C GLY A 109 -5.71 -8.15 -2.11
N ILE A 110 -6.28 -8.56 -3.25
CA ILE A 110 -5.53 -9.26 -4.31
C ILE A 110 -4.41 -8.37 -4.85
N SER A 111 -4.72 -7.14 -5.22
CA SER A 111 -3.75 -6.17 -5.74
C SER A 111 -2.61 -5.92 -4.74
N SER A 112 -2.95 -5.67 -3.47
CA SER A 112 -1.97 -5.44 -2.41
C SER A 112 -1.08 -6.65 -2.14
N SER A 113 -1.63 -7.87 -2.22
CA SER A 113 -0.85 -9.10 -2.07
C SER A 113 0.17 -9.28 -3.19
N ILE A 114 -0.22 -8.97 -4.43
CA ILE A 114 0.69 -9.01 -5.58
C ILE A 114 1.83 -8.01 -5.40
N THR A 115 1.52 -6.75 -5.07
CA THR A 115 2.54 -5.72 -4.88
C THR A 115 3.47 -6.01 -3.71
N ALA A 116 2.96 -6.58 -2.62
CA ALA A 116 3.78 -7.02 -1.48
C ALA A 116 4.74 -8.16 -1.87
N GLY A 117 4.26 -9.12 -2.66
CA GLY A 117 5.10 -10.19 -3.20
C GLY A 117 6.20 -9.66 -4.13
N MET A 118 5.84 -8.74 -5.03
CA MET A 118 6.80 -8.09 -5.92
C MET A 118 7.86 -7.31 -5.12
N ALA A 119 7.45 -6.52 -4.14
CA ALA A 119 8.38 -5.78 -3.29
C ALA A 119 9.35 -6.70 -2.55
N GLY A 120 8.87 -7.82 -1.99
CA GLY A 120 9.72 -8.83 -1.37
C GLY A 120 10.71 -9.45 -2.35
N GLY A 121 10.26 -9.73 -3.57
CA GLY A 121 11.12 -10.22 -4.66
C GLY A 121 12.19 -9.21 -5.05
N THR A 122 11.84 -7.94 -5.22
CA THR A 122 12.75 -6.84 -5.57
C THR A 122 13.82 -6.64 -4.48
N ILE A 123 13.41 -6.55 -3.22
CA ILE A 123 14.33 -6.35 -2.10
C ILE A 123 15.31 -7.52 -2.00
N PHE A 124 14.82 -8.75 -2.11
CA PHE A 124 15.67 -9.93 -1.99
C PHE A 124 16.63 -10.07 -3.16
N SER A 125 16.20 -9.86 -4.42
CA SER A 125 17.08 -9.90 -5.58
C SER A 125 18.12 -8.78 -5.53
N GLY A 126 17.75 -7.58 -5.05
CA GLY A 126 18.67 -6.47 -4.85
C GLY A 126 19.81 -6.76 -3.88
N ILE A 127 19.57 -7.54 -2.81
CA ILE A 127 20.63 -8.00 -1.89
C ILE A 127 21.71 -8.81 -2.61
N PHE A 128 21.34 -9.53 -3.66
CA PHE A 128 22.26 -10.34 -4.47
C PHE A 128 22.73 -9.64 -5.75
N ASN A 129 22.52 -8.33 -5.88
CA ASN A 129 22.85 -7.55 -7.08
C ASN A 129 22.24 -8.14 -8.37
N GLN A 130 21.04 -8.70 -8.27
CA GLN A 130 20.30 -9.23 -9.42
C GLN A 130 19.11 -8.32 -9.73
N PRO A 131 18.82 -8.04 -11.01
CA PRO A 131 17.62 -7.33 -11.38
C PRO A 131 16.38 -8.18 -11.02
N TYR A 132 15.26 -7.49 -10.77
CA TYR A 132 14.01 -8.17 -10.56
C TYR A 132 13.57 -8.92 -11.83
N ASP A 133 13.57 -10.24 -11.76
CA ASP A 133 12.99 -11.11 -12.79
C ASP A 133 12.32 -12.30 -12.09
N ILE A 134 11.03 -12.45 -12.32
CA ILE A 134 10.20 -13.52 -11.73
C ILE A 134 10.71 -14.94 -12.11
N LYS A 135 11.54 -15.05 -13.13
CA LYS A 135 12.15 -16.33 -13.55
C LYS A 135 13.35 -16.72 -12.70
N THR A 136 14.03 -15.75 -12.08
CA THR A 136 15.22 -16.00 -11.27
C THR A 136 14.86 -16.68 -9.95
N LYS A 137 15.80 -17.46 -9.43
CA LYS A 137 15.62 -18.17 -8.16
C LYS A 137 15.57 -17.21 -6.98
N GLU A 138 16.34 -16.14 -7.05
CA GLU A 138 16.46 -15.12 -5.99
C GLU A 138 15.15 -14.37 -5.84
N THR A 139 14.55 -13.91 -6.92
CA THR A 139 13.25 -13.24 -6.90
C THR A 139 12.15 -14.17 -6.36
N LYS A 140 12.11 -15.44 -6.81
CA LYS A 140 11.15 -16.42 -6.30
C LYS A 140 11.32 -16.66 -4.80
N ARG A 141 12.55 -16.77 -4.32
CA ARG A 141 12.84 -16.92 -2.89
C ARG A 141 12.38 -15.71 -2.10
N GLY A 142 12.60 -14.50 -2.60
CA GLY A 142 12.12 -13.26 -1.98
C GLY A 142 10.61 -13.21 -1.86
N VAL A 143 9.89 -13.54 -2.94
CA VAL A 143 8.43 -13.64 -2.94
C VAL A 143 7.95 -14.69 -1.91
N LEU A 144 8.52 -15.88 -1.92
CA LEU A 144 8.13 -16.95 -0.99
C LEU A 144 8.44 -16.59 0.46
N LEU A 145 9.60 -15.98 0.71
CA LEU A 145 10.01 -15.54 2.06
C LEU A 145 9.07 -14.46 2.61
N THR A 146 8.44 -13.67 1.76
CA THR A 146 7.48 -12.65 2.16
C THR A 146 6.08 -13.25 2.31
N MET A 147 5.63 -14.05 1.35
CA MET A 147 4.24 -14.51 1.30
C MET A 147 3.95 -15.67 2.26
N ILE A 148 4.89 -16.62 2.43
CA ILE A 148 4.65 -17.79 3.30
C ILE A 148 4.50 -17.38 4.77
N PRO A 149 5.41 -16.58 5.38
CA PRO A 149 5.22 -16.13 6.75
C PRO A 149 3.94 -15.30 6.92
N ALA A 150 3.61 -14.44 5.95
CA ALA A 150 2.38 -13.66 6.01
C ALA A 150 1.13 -14.58 6.01
N ALA A 151 1.11 -15.60 5.14
CA ALA A 151 0.02 -16.58 5.11
C ALA A 151 -0.09 -17.40 6.40
N VAL A 152 1.05 -17.75 7.01
CA VAL A 152 1.07 -18.44 8.30
C VAL A 152 0.56 -17.54 9.43
N ILE A 153 1.03 -16.31 9.50
CA ILE A 153 0.64 -15.36 10.55
C ILE A 153 -0.86 -15.08 10.52
N ILE A 154 -1.45 -14.93 9.31
CA ILE A 154 -2.89 -14.63 9.19
C ILE A 154 -3.77 -15.76 9.74
N LEU A 155 -3.31 -17.01 9.73
CA LEU A 155 -4.04 -18.14 10.31
C LEU A 155 -4.17 -18.05 11.84
N PHE A 156 -3.27 -17.32 12.50
CA PHE A 156 -3.29 -17.11 13.95
C PHE A 156 -4.02 -15.84 14.36
N ILE A 157 -4.29 -14.91 13.41
CA ILE A 157 -4.98 -13.67 13.69
C ILE A 157 -6.48 -13.95 13.72
N ARG A 158 -7.09 -13.84 14.91
CA ARG A 158 -8.54 -14.04 15.09
C ARG A 158 -9.38 -12.86 14.64
N GLN A 159 -8.82 -11.65 14.69
CA GLN A 159 -9.49 -10.41 14.31
C GLN A 159 -8.70 -9.72 13.19
N PRO A 160 -9.10 -9.87 11.92
CA PRO A 160 -8.38 -9.32 10.77
C PRO A 160 -8.19 -7.80 10.84
N PHE A 161 -9.16 -7.07 11.40
CA PHE A 161 -9.07 -5.62 11.55
C PHE A 161 -7.95 -5.19 12.50
N GLU A 162 -7.82 -5.83 13.66
CA GLU A 162 -6.73 -5.55 14.59
C GLU A 162 -5.36 -5.90 13.97
N GLY A 163 -5.27 -7.05 13.29
CA GLY A 163 -4.06 -7.44 12.57
C GLY A 163 -3.64 -6.40 11.54
N LEU A 164 -4.61 -5.82 10.81
CA LEU A 164 -4.38 -4.74 9.86
C LEU A 164 -3.84 -3.49 10.58
N VAL A 165 -4.47 -3.06 11.67
CA VAL A 165 -4.03 -1.87 12.43
C VAL A 165 -2.61 -2.05 12.97
N TYR A 166 -2.29 -3.19 13.57
CA TYR A 166 -0.95 -3.45 14.10
C TYR A 166 0.12 -3.50 13.00
N SER A 167 -0.18 -4.12 11.86
CA SER A 167 0.75 -4.15 10.73
C SER A 167 1.06 -2.75 10.21
N GLN A 168 0.06 -1.88 10.10
CA GLN A 168 0.25 -0.49 9.67
C GLN A 168 1.03 0.34 10.69
N MET A 169 0.86 0.10 11.98
CA MET A 169 1.68 0.74 13.02
C MET A 169 3.15 0.35 12.91
N LEU A 170 3.45 -0.92 12.63
CA LEU A 170 4.82 -1.38 12.40
C LEU A 170 5.45 -0.69 11.19
N LEU A 171 4.71 -0.55 10.09
CA LEU A 171 5.17 0.17 8.90
C LEU A 171 5.45 1.65 9.19
N ALA A 172 4.61 2.31 10.01
CA ALA A 172 4.84 3.69 10.43
C ALA A 172 6.13 3.86 11.23
N VAL A 173 6.47 2.90 12.09
CA VAL A 173 7.74 2.92 12.87
C VAL A 173 8.95 2.69 11.95
N GLN A 174 8.81 1.86 10.93
CA GLN A 174 9.88 1.58 9.96
C GLN A 174 10.12 2.76 9.00
N LEU A 175 9.11 3.58 8.72
CA LEU A 175 9.13 4.63 7.70
C LEU A 175 10.28 5.63 7.85
N PRO A 176 10.57 6.22 9.03
CA PRO A 176 11.68 7.16 9.19
C PRO A 176 13.04 6.55 8.84
N VAL A 177 13.26 5.28 9.22
CA VAL A 177 14.50 4.55 8.92
C VAL A 177 14.65 4.37 7.40
N THR A 178 13.57 3.96 6.73
CA THR A 178 13.57 3.77 5.27
C THR A 178 13.84 5.07 4.53
N ILE A 179 13.16 6.16 4.90
CA ILE A 179 13.33 7.47 4.27
C ILE A 179 14.77 7.98 4.49
N PHE A 180 15.28 7.90 5.72
CA PHE A 180 16.63 8.34 6.02
C PHE A 180 17.68 7.57 5.22
N THR A 181 17.55 6.23 5.18
CA THR A 181 18.45 5.37 4.42
C THR A 181 18.40 5.69 2.92
N GLN A 182 17.21 5.91 2.39
CA GLN A 182 17.02 6.22 0.98
C GLN A 182 17.64 7.57 0.61
N ILE A 183 17.41 8.61 1.40
CA ILE A 183 18.04 9.93 1.20
C ILE A 183 19.57 9.81 1.29
N TYR A 184 20.08 9.10 2.30
CA TYR A 184 21.54 8.94 2.48
C TYR A 184 22.22 8.22 1.31
N LEU A 185 21.54 7.23 0.71
CA LEU A 185 22.09 6.47 -0.42
C LEU A 185 21.92 7.17 -1.79
N THR A 186 21.02 8.15 -1.90
CA THR A 186 20.73 8.83 -3.16
C THR A 186 21.25 10.27 -3.23
N ALA A 187 21.71 10.83 -2.11
CA ALA A 187 22.35 12.16 -2.04
C ALA A 187 23.83 12.09 -2.39
#